data_c9196cf82f510063b23c7e40b629386a
#
_entry.id   c9196cf82f510063b23c7e40b629386a
#
_cell.length_a   1.000
_cell.length_b   1.000
_cell.length_c   1.000
_cell.angle_alpha   90.00
_cell.angle_beta   90.00
_cell.angle_gamma   90.00
#
_symmetry.space_group_name_H-M   'P 1'
#
loop_
_entity.id
_entity.type
_entity.pdbx_description
1 polymer ?
#
loop_
_entity_poly.entity_id
_entity_poly.type
_entity_poly.pdbx_seq_one_letter_code
_entity_poly.pdbx_strand_id
1 'polypeptide(L)'
;MNQNLTIPSKIRAEHLNRKALVYVRQSTMDQVRFNQESTQGQYALRERALSLGWAEEHIRIIDGDLGISGSGRSKRSGFAQLVTSVSLGEVGAVFGLEISRLARSSADLMKLLELCGLFGTLVIDEDGIYDMSDFNDRLLIGLKGTMGEAELHFLHARMIGGKENAASRGELRFPLPVGYIYDSDGRTIMDPNEEIQHAVATLFNAFRTTGSAYGVVRYFAENSLSFPKRAYGGAWDGKITWEEFEEN
;
A
#
# COMPACT_ATOMS: atom_id res chain seq x y z
N MET A 1 38.36 -7.98 -16.19
CA MET A 1 37.56 -8.60 -17.26
C MET A 1 36.51 -7.57 -17.66
N ASN A 2 36.71 -6.86 -18.79
CA ASN A 2 35.71 -5.93 -19.31
C ASN A 2 34.56 -6.76 -19.88
N GLN A 3 33.46 -6.87 -19.13
CA GLN A 3 32.22 -7.29 -19.74
C GLN A 3 31.82 -6.16 -20.70
N ASN A 4 31.79 -6.42 -22.01
CA ASN A 4 31.18 -5.54 -22.99
C ASN A 4 29.70 -5.40 -22.60
N LEU A 5 29.36 -4.33 -21.89
CA LEU A 5 28.00 -3.94 -21.58
C LEU A 5 27.32 -3.59 -22.92
N THR A 6 26.56 -4.53 -23.45
CA THR A 6 25.73 -4.28 -24.63
C THR A 6 24.53 -3.44 -24.18
N ILE A 7 24.65 -2.14 -24.33
CA ILE A 7 23.55 -1.19 -24.03
C ILE A 7 22.40 -1.52 -24.98
N PRO A 8 21.18 -1.79 -24.49
CA PRO A 8 20.02 -2.01 -25.33
C PRO A 8 19.75 -0.85 -26.29
N SER A 9 19.34 -1.16 -27.51
CA SER A 9 19.16 -0.17 -28.60
C SER A 9 18.19 0.97 -28.29
N LYS A 10 17.27 0.78 -27.34
CA LYS A 10 16.34 1.81 -26.84
C LYS A 10 17.01 2.90 -26.02
N ILE A 11 18.16 2.60 -25.39
CA ILE A 11 18.91 3.56 -24.59
C ILE A 11 19.85 4.32 -25.51
N ARG A 12 19.64 5.63 -25.62
CA ARG A 12 20.44 6.54 -26.43
C ARG A 12 21.30 7.42 -25.52
N ALA A 13 22.34 8.02 -26.07
CA ALA A 13 23.23 8.93 -25.35
C ALA A 13 22.46 10.08 -24.66
N GLU A 14 21.41 10.58 -25.30
CA GLU A 14 20.55 11.65 -24.74
C GLU A 14 19.83 11.23 -23.46
N HIS A 15 19.52 9.93 -23.28
CA HIS A 15 18.94 9.41 -22.05
C HIS A 15 19.99 9.35 -20.93
N LEU A 16 21.20 8.88 -21.25
CA LEU A 16 22.30 8.74 -20.28
C LEU A 16 22.83 10.08 -19.76
N ASN A 17 22.69 11.15 -20.55
CA ASN A 17 23.08 12.50 -20.16
C ASN A 17 22.07 13.16 -19.21
N ARG A 18 20.90 12.55 -19.01
CA ARG A 18 19.83 12.99 -18.10
C ARG A 18 19.76 12.07 -16.88
N LYS A 19 19.01 12.49 -15.86
CA LYS A 19 18.88 11.76 -14.60
C LYS A 19 18.17 10.40 -14.80
N ALA A 20 18.63 9.36 -14.08
CA ALA A 20 17.89 8.14 -13.83
C ALA A 20 17.19 8.28 -12.48
N LEU A 21 15.86 8.30 -12.47
CA LEU A 21 15.07 8.37 -11.23
C LEU A 21 14.61 6.97 -10.82
N VAL A 22 15.10 6.49 -9.70
CA VAL A 22 14.66 5.25 -9.06
C VAL A 22 13.53 5.59 -8.10
N TYR A 23 12.31 5.18 -8.43
CA TYR A 23 11.13 5.44 -7.60
C TYR A 23 10.68 4.17 -6.89
N VAL A 24 10.67 4.23 -5.56
CA VAL A 24 10.25 3.10 -4.71
C VAL A 24 9.10 3.54 -3.83
N ARG A 25 8.01 2.77 -3.92
CA ARG A 25 6.80 2.97 -3.12
C ARG A 25 6.47 1.73 -2.30
N GLN A 26 6.14 1.90 -1.04
CA GLN A 26 5.60 0.84 -0.18
C GLN A 26 4.20 1.20 0.31
N SER A 27 3.32 0.21 0.38
CA SER A 27 1.89 0.41 0.64
C SER A 27 1.47 0.31 2.10
N THR A 28 2.31 -0.23 3.01
CA THR A 28 1.95 -0.43 4.42
C THR A 28 3.10 -0.10 5.37
N MET A 29 2.74 0.43 6.57
CA MET A 29 3.69 0.71 7.66
C MET A 29 4.38 -0.54 8.19
N ASP A 30 3.74 -1.71 8.11
CA ASP A 30 4.33 -2.98 8.54
C ASP A 30 5.46 -3.42 7.60
N GLN A 31 5.35 -3.14 6.29
CA GLN A 31 6.43 -3.37 5.32
C GLN A 31 7.63 -2.42 5.54
N VAL A 32 7.41 -1.24 6.12
CA VAL A 32 8.50 -0.32 6.50
C VAL A 32 9.30 -0.84 7.70
N ARG A 33 8.68 -1.57 8.62
CA ARG A 33 9.35 -2.16 9.79
C ARG A 33 10.24 -3.37 9.44
N PHE A 34 9.93 -4.08 8.36
CA PHE A 34 10.75 -5.19 7.83
C PHE A 34 11.59 -4.73 6.61
N ASN A 35 12.30 -3.66 6.75
CA ASN A 35 13.05 -2.85 5.77
C ASN A 35 14.00 -3.59 4.80
N GLN A 36 14.14 -4.91 4.84
CA GLN A 36 15.11 -5.63 3.99
C GLN A 36 14.70 -5.68 2.52
N GLU A 37 13.43 -5.95 2.20
CA GLU A 37 12.98 -6.06 0.80
C GLU A 37 13.00 -4.72 0.06
N SER A 38 12.65 -3.62 0.75
CA SER A 38 12.66 -2.27 0.14
C SER A 38 14.06 -1.79 -0.16
N THR A 39 14.98 -1.99 0.76
CA THR A 39 16.38 -1.60 0.60
C THR A 39 17.06 -2.44 -0.50
N GLN A 40 16.79 -3.75 -0.54
CA GLN A 40 17.29 -4.64 -1.59
C GLN A 40 16.76 -4.24 -2.98
N GLY A 41 15.46 -3.92 -3.08
CA GLY A 41 14.85 -3.46 -4.34
C GLY A 41 15.44 -2.12 -4.83
N GLN A 42 15.72 -1.18 -3.92
CA GLN A 42 16.40 0.07 -4.26
C GLN A 42 17.81 -0.18 -4.79
N TYR A 43 18.59 -1.03 -4.12
CA TYR A 43 19.92 -1.40 -4.56
C TYR A 43 19.89 -2.10 -5.92
N ALA A 44 18.97 -3.04 -6.13
CA ALA A 44 18.85 -3.76 -7.40
C ALA A 44 18.53 -2.82 -8.57
N LEU A 45 17.62 -1.86 -8.39
CA LEU A 45 17.30 -0.88 -9.42
C LEU A 45 18.45 0.10 -9.69
N ARG A 46 19.17 0.51 -8.65
CA ARG A 46 20.37 1.35 -8.80
C ARG A 46 21.47 0.61 -9.59
N GLU A 47 21.77 -0.62 -9.22
CA GLU A 47 22.74 -1.47 -9.93
C GLU A 47 22.31 -1.70 -11.39
N ARG A 48 21.01 -1.87 -11.63
CA ARG A 48 20.46 -1.96 -12.99
C ARG A 48 20.70 -0.67 -13.78
N ALA A 49 20.48 0.51 -13.19
CA ALA A 49 20.76 1.78 -13.86
C ALA A 49 22.27 1.91 -14.21
N LEU A 50 23.17 1.54 -13.31
CA LEU A 50 24.61 1.50 -13.56
C LEU A 50 24.96 0.53 -14.70
N SER A 51 24.39 -0.67 -14.68
CA SER A 51 24.61 -1.69 -15.71
C SER A 51 24.12 -1.29 -17.10
N LEU A 52 23.12 -0.42 -17.16
CA LEU A 52 22.57 0.14 -18.39
C LEU A 52 23.30 1.40 -18.88
N GLY A 53 24.34 1.87 -18.15
CA GLY A 53 25.26 2.91 -18.59
C GLY A 53 25.06 4.27 -17.96
N TRP A 54 24.12 4.46 -17.02
CA TRP A 54 24.01 5.73 -16.28
C TRP A 54 25.20 5.91 -15.35
N ALA A 55 25.77 7.11 -15.33
CA ALA A 55 26.78 7.48 -14.34
C ALA A 55 26.14 7.61 -12.95
N GLU A 56 26.87 7.25 -11.90
CA GLU A 56 26.37 7.22 -10.51
C GLU A 56 25.84 8.59 -10.07
N GLU A 57 26.49 9.66 -10.48
CA GLU A 57 26.07 11.05 -10.21
C GLU A 57 24.74 11.42 -10.83
N HIS A 58 24.28 10.72 -11.86
CA HIS A 58 22.99 10.95 -12.52
C HIS A 58 21.86 10.13 -11.89
N ILE A 59 22.15 9.15 -11.02
CA ILE A 59 21.13 8.32 -10.40
C ILE A 59 20.60 9.02 -9.14
N ARG A 60 19.28 9.13 -9.04
CA ARG A 60 18.58 9.68 -7.87
C ARG A 60 17.49 8.74 -7.42
N ILE A 61 17.43 8.50 -6.12
CA ILE A 61 16.39 7.68 -5.48
C ILE A 61 15.32 8.61 -4.91
N ILE A 62 14.06 8.31 -5.19
CA ILE A 62 12.89 8.99 -4.64
C ILE A 62 12.15 7.97 -3.77
N ASP A 63 12.21 8.15 -2.46
CA ASP A 63 11.63 7.29 -1.43
C ASP A 63 10.64 8.01 -0.51
N GLY A 64 10.34 9.27 -0.80
CA GLY A 64 9.48 10.15 0.00
C GLY A 64 8.04 9.68 0.22
N ASP A 65 7.60 8.63 -0.48
CA ASP A 65 6.25 8.04 -0.37
C ASP A 65 6.25 6.69 0.36
N LEU A 66 7.33 6.35 1.07
CA LEU A 66 7.42 5.15 1.88
C LEU A 66 6.51 5.27 3.12
N GLY A 67 5.64 4.28 3.32
CA GLY A 67 4.81 4.17 4.54
C GLY A 67 3.59 5.08 4.62
N ILE A 68 3.25 5.80 3.56
CA ILE A 68 2.04 6.66 3.52
C ILE A 68 0.85 5.81 3.03
N SER A 69 -0.05 5.43 3.95
CA SER A 69 -1.28 4.72 3.62
C SER A 69 -2.30 5.62 2.89
N GLY A 70 -3.13 5.02 2.04
CA GLY A 70 -4.00 5.72 1.08
C GLY A 70 -5.13 6.61 1.64
N SER A 71 -5.28 6.76 2.96
CA SER A 71 -6.41 7.46 3.58
C SER A 71 -6.12 8.89 4.07
N GLY A 72 -4.89 9.39 3.95
CA GLY A 72 -4.51 10.73 4.41
C GLY A 72 -4.15 11.68 3.26
N ARG A 73 -4.59 12.94 3.34
CA ARG A 73 -4.13 14.08 2.51
C ARG A 73 -2.65 14.45 2.73
N SER A 74 -1.80 13.49 3.09
CA SER A 74 -0.36 13.67 3.19
C SER A 74 0.17 14.03 1.81
N LYS A 75 0.94 15.12 1.72
CA LYS A 75 1.55 15.61 0.48
C LYS A 75 2.31 14.46 -0.19
N ARG A 76 1.88 14.08 -1.38
CA ARG A 76 2.52 13.09 -2.27
C ARG A 76 3.83 13.67 -2.80
N SER A 77 4.81 13.88 -1.91
CA SER A 77 6.03 14.62 -2.25
C SER A 77 6.88 13.86 -3.28
N GLY A 78 6.99 12.53 -3.14
CA GLY A 78 7.83 11.72 -4.02
C GLY A 78 7.27 11.60 -5.44
N PHE A 79 5.98 11.26 -5.58
CA PHE A 79 5.34 11.18 -6.91
C PHE A 79 5.25 12.54 -7.59
N ALA A 80 4.93 13.61 -6.87
CA ALA A 80 4.91 14.95 -7.41
C ALA A 80 6.31 15.41 -7.88
N GLN A 81 7.37 15.08 -7.13
CA GLN A 81 8.74 15.31 -7.52
C GLN A 81 9.11 14.57 -8.81
N LEU A 82 8.74 13.26 -8.90
CA LEU A 82 8.95 12.46 -10.11
C LEU A 82 8.30 13.11 -11.33
N VAL A 83 7.00 13.41 -11.25
CA VAL A 83 6.23 14.05 -12.33
C VAL A 83 6.84 15.41 -12.74
N THR A 84 7.21 16.23 -11.76
CA THR A 84 7.84 17.52 -12.00
C THR A 84 9.16 17.37 -12.75
N SER A 85 10.05 16.49 -12.30
CA SER A 85 11.35 16.29 -12.95
C SER A 85 11.21 15.75 -14.38
N VAL A 86 10.25 14.85 -14.64
CA VAL A 86 9.94 14.39 -16.01
C VAL A 86 9.43 15.53 -16.87
N SER A 87 8.51 16.34 -16.35
CA SER A 87 7.92 17.49 -17.08
C SER A 87 8.93 18.60 -17.43
N LEU A 88 10.01 18.69 -16.64
CA LEU A 88 11.13 19.61 -16.94
C LEU A 88 12.12 19.04 -17.98
N GLY A 89 11.92 17.81 -18.46
CA GLY A 89 12.82 17.15 -19.41
C GLY A 89 14.17 16.73 -18.82
N GLU A 90 14.33 16.75 -17.51
CA GLU A 90 15.59 16.45 -16.81
C GLU A 90 15.85 14.93 -16.69
N VAL A 91 14.88 14.07 -17.01
CA VAL A 91 14.89 12.65 -16.74
C VAL A 91 15.08 11.85 -18.02
N GLY A 92 16.10 11.01 -18.06
CA GLY A 92 16.35 10.06 -19.14
C GLY A 92 15.61 8.76 -18.97
N ALA A 93 15.48 8.29 -17.72
CA ALA A 93 14.68 7.10 -17.41
C ALA A 93 14.09 7.14 -15.99
N VAL A 94 12.91 6.56 -15.85
CA VAL A 94 12.25 6.23 -14.58
C VAL A 94 12.37 4.73 -14.34
N PHE A 95 12.93 4.36 -13.20
CA PHE A 95 13.08 2.98 -12.76
C PHE A 95 12.07 2.65 -11.66
N GLY A 96 11.37 1.53 -11.80
CA GLY A 96 10.51 0.95 -10.79
C GLY A 96 10.65 -0.57 -10.74
N LEU A 97 10.29 -1.20 -9.63
CA LEU A 97 10.26 -2.67 -9.53
C LEU A 97 9.26 -3.24 -10.54
N GLU A 98 8.11 -2.62 -10.61
CA GLU A 98 7.01 -2.95 -11.51
C GLU A 98 6.30 -1.66 -11.91
N ILE A 99 5.91 -1.52 -13.17
CA ILE A 99 5.28 -0.30 -13.69
C ILE A 99 3.98 0.02 -12.95
N SER A 100 3.18 -0.98 -12.60
CA SER A 100 1.96 -0.82 -11.83
C SER A 100 2.18 -0.16 -10.46
N ARG A 101 3.40 -0.24 -9.92
CA ARG A 101 3.79 0.35 -8.65
C ARG A 101 4.34 1.77 -8.75
N LEU A 102 4.52 2.31 -9.95
CA LEU A 102 4.97 3.70 -10.15
C LEU A 102 3.91 4.73 -9.74
N ALA A 103 2.63 4.34 -9.67
CA ALA A 103 1.56 5.22 -9.23
C ALA A 103 0.57 4.47 -8.32
N ARG A 104 -0.32 5.20 -7.64
CA ARG A 104 -1.37 4.63 -6.78
C ARG A 104 -2.69 4.42 -7.51
N SER A 105 -2.89 5.10 -8.62
CA SER A 105 -4.06 4.97 -9.46
C SER A 105 -3.64 4.85 -10.92
N SER A 106 -4.45 4.17 -11.71
CA SER A 106 -4.25 4.05 -13.15
C SER A 106 -4.26 5.42 -13.83
N ALA A 107 -5.04 6.38 -13.32
CA ALA A 107 -5.06 7.73 -13.84
C ALA A 107 -3.72 8.47 -13.63
N ASP A 108 -3.11 8.33 -12.45
CA ASP A 108 -1.79 8.92 -12.16
C ASP A 108 -0.70 8.23 -13.00
N LEU A 109 -0.78 6.88 -13.14
CA LEU A 109 0.14 6.12 -13.98
C LEU A 109 0.06 6.59 -15.45
N MET A 110 -1.14 6.67 -16.02
CA MET A 110 -1.32 7.09 -17.40
C MET A 110 -0.79 8.50 -17.66
N LYS A 111 -1.01 9.45 -16.73
CA LYS A 111 -0.42 10.79 -16.83
C LYS A 111 1.10 10.77 -16.83
N LEU A 112 1.71 9.96 -15.96
CA LEU A 112 3.17 9.81 -15.93
C LEU A 112 3.69 9.24 -17.25
N LEU A 113 3.05 8.19 -17.77
CA LEU A 113 3.44 7.56 -19.05
C LEU A 113 3.29 8.50 -20.25
N GLU A 114 2.23 9.31 -20.28
CA GLU A 114 2.04 10.35 -21.31
C GLU A 114 3.17 11.39 -21.26
N LEU A 115 3.54 11.85 -20.07
CA LEU A 115 4.67 12.77 -19.89
C LEU A 115 5.99 12.12 -20.30
N CYS A 116 6.23 10.86 -19.95
CA CYS A 116 7.41 10.11 -20.38
C CYS A 116 7.50 10.06 -21.92
N GLY A 117 6.38 9.80 -22.60
CA GLY A 117 6.34 9.83 -24.07
C GLY A 117 6.61 11.21 -24.68
N LEU A 118 6.07 12.25 -24.06
CA LEU A 118 6.23 13.64 -24.54
C LEU A 118 7.67 14.13 -24.40
N PHE A 119 8.35 13.79 -23.29
CA PHE A 119 9.70 14.26 -22.99
C PHE A 119 10.81 13.26 -23.34
N GLY A 120 10.47 12.14 -24.01
CA GLY A 120 11.41 11.10 -24.39
C GLY A 120 12.13 10.52 -23.16
N THR A 121 11.37 10.19 -22.12
CA THR A 121 11.85 9.55 -20.90
C THR A 121 11.50 8.05 -20.97
N LEU A 122 12.49 7.18 -20.81
CA LEU A 122 12.26 5.75 -20.78
C LEU A 122 11.61 5.32 -19.44
N VAL A 123 10.80 4.28 -19.49
CA VAL A 123 10.29 3.59 -18.30
C VAL A 123 10.91 2.22 -18.23
N ILE A 124 11.48 1.86 -17.08
CA ILE A 124 12.27 0.63 -16.92
C ILE A 124 11.79 -0.09 -15.66
N ASP A 125 11.41 -1.36 -15.82
CA ASP A 125 11.11 -2.26 -14.72
C ASP A 125 11.97 -3.54 -14.79
N GLU A 126 11.68 -4.53 -13.96
CA GLU A 126 12.41 -5.81 -13.96
C GLU A 126 12.27 -6.55 -15.30
N ASP A 127 11.14 -6.40 -15.98
CA ASP A 127 10.81 -7.15 -17.19
C ASP A 127 11.35 -6.48 -18.46
N GLY A 128 11.55 -5.14 -18.49
CA GLY A 128 11.93 -4.49 -19.72
C GLY A 128 12.25 -3.01 -19.67
N ILE A 129 12.52 -2.50 -20.87
CA ILE A 129 12.76 -1.09 -21.17
C ILE A 129 11.70 -0.66 -22.17
N TYR A 130 10.96 0.38 -21.82
CA TYR A 130 9.81 0.86 -22.57
C TYR A 130 9.98 2.32 -22.98
N ASP A 131 9.83 2.57 -24.26
CA ASP A 131 9.77 3.91 -24.85
C ASP A 131 8.32 4.30 -25.10
N MET A 132 7.79 5.25 -24.34
CA MET A 132 6.39 5.65 -24.46
C MET A 132 6.06 6.39 -25.76
N SER A 133 7.06 6.72 -26.59
CA SER A 133 6.86 7.21 -27.95
C SER A 133 6.60 6.05 -28.94
N ASP A 134 7.03 4.83 -28.61
CA ASP A 134 6.79 3.62 -29.42
C ASP A 134 5.39 3.06 -29.16
N PHE A 135 4.66 2.75 -30.25
CA PHE A 135 3.30 2.25 -30.18
C PHE A 135 3.21 0.88 -29.50
N ASN A 136 4.15 -0.04 -29.78
CA ASN A 136 4.12 -1.40 -29.24
C ASN A 136 4.41 -1.38 -27.72
N ASP A 137 5.35 -0.55 -27.29
CA ASP A 137 5.65 -0.38 -25.87
C ASP A 137 4.46 0.24 -25.11
N ARG A 138 3.80 1.24 -25.71
CA ARG A 138 2.57 1.82 -25.14
C ARG A 138 1.45 0.79 -25.01
N LEU A 139 1.26 -0.04 -26.04
CA LEU A 139 0.27 -1.09 -26.02
C LEU A 139 0.58 -2.12 -24.93
N LEU A 140 1.85 -2.55 -24.83
CA LEU A 140 2.30 -3.54 -23.87
C LEU A 140 2.09 -3.04 -22.43
N ILE A 141 2.47 -1.79 -22.14
CA ILE A 141 2.28 -1.17 -20.83
C ILE A 141 0.80 -1.00 -20.50
N GLY A 142 -0.01 -0.58 -21.49
CA GLY A 142 -1.47 -0.50 -21.32
C GLY A 142 -2.08 -1.85 -20.95
N LEU A 143 -1.64 -2.93 -21.59
CA LEU A 143 -2.09 -4.29 -21.26
C LEU A 143 -1.61 -4.72 -19.85
N LYS A 144 -0.34 -4.47 -19.48
CA LYS A 144 0.17 -4.76 -18.14
C LYS A 144 -0.65 -4.04 -17.06
N GLY A 145 -0.98 -2.76 -17.27
CA GLY A 145 -1.80 -1.98 -16.34
C GLY A 145 -3.20 -2.54 -16.16
N THR A 146 -3.88 -2.88 -17.27
CA THR A 146 -5.24 -3.46 -17.23
C THR A 146 -5.26 -4.88 -16.65
N MET A 147 -4.23 -5.68 -16.89
CA MET A 147 -4.12 -7.04 -16.32
C MET A 147 -3.99 -6.98 -14.79
N GLY A 148 -3.19 -6.07 -14.24
CA GLY A 148 -3.08 -5.90 -12.79
C GLY A 148 -4.41 -5.51 -12.12
N GLU A 149 -5.20 -4.64 -12.75
CA GLU A 149 -6.56 -4.32 -12.27
C GLU A 149 -7.51 -5.52 -12.38
N ALA A 150 -7.45 -6.28 -13.48
CA ALA A 150 -8.26 -7.47 -13.67
C ALA A 150 -7.93 -8.56 -12.63
N GLU A 151 -6.66 -8.78 -12.30
CA GLU A 151 -6.26 -9.73 -11.25
C GLU A 151 -6.85 -9.36 -9.89
N LEU A 152 -6.78 -8.09 -9.50
CA LEU A 152 -7.40 -7.60 -8.26
C LEU A 152 -8.91 -7.80 -8.26
N HIS A 153 -9.57 -7.56 -9.39
CA HIS A 153 -11.01 -7.78 -9.54
C HIS A 153 -11.37 -9.27 -9.41
N PHE A 154 -10.63 -10.16 -10.07
CA PHE A 154 -10.84 -11.59 -9.95
C PHE A 154 -10.56 -12.11 -8.55
N LEU A 155 -9.51 -11.63 -7.89
CA LEU A 155 -9.21 -11.98 -6.50
C LEU A 155 -10.36 -11.55 -5.58
N HIS A 156 -10.85 -10.32 -5.73
CA HIS A 156 -11.97 -9.81 -4.95
C HIS A 156 -13.25 -10.63 -5.19
N ALA A 157 -13.57 -10.96 -6.44
CA ALA A 157 -14.71 -11.81 -6.77
C ALA A 157 -14.60 -13.21 -6.14
N ARG A 158 -13.41 -13.82 -6.18
CA ARG A 158 -13.16 -15.13 -5.51
C ARG A 158 -13.30 -15.02 -4.00
N MET A 159 -12.82 -13.94 -3.38
CA MET A 159 -12.98 -13.72 -1.94
C MET A 159 -14.46 -13.56 -1.54
N ILE A 160 -15.25 -12.83 -2.32
CA ILE A 160 -16.70 -12.68 -2.09
C ILE A 160 -17.37 -14.05 -2.22
N GLY A 161 -17.17 -14.74 -3.34
CA GLY A 161 -17.74 -16.07 -3.54
C GLY A 161 -17.32 -17.09 -2.47
N GLY A 162 -16.08 -17.03 -1.99
CA GLY A 162 -15.60 -17.82 -0.87
C GLY A 162 -16.36 -17.53 0.43
N LYS A 163 -16.58 -16.24 0.72
CA LYS A 163 -17.36 -15.81 1.90
C LYS A 163 -18.84 -16.24 1.80
N GLU A 164 -19.47 -16.09 0.64
CA GLU A 164 -20.85 -16.51 0.40
C GLU A 164 -21.02 -18.02 0.56
N ASN A 165 -20.08 -18.81 0.01
CA ASN A 165 -20.07 -20.25 0.19
C ASN A 165 -19.87 -20.67 1.65
N ALA A 166 -18.97 -20.01 2.39
CA ALA A 166 -18.79 -20.26 3.81
C ALA A 166 -20.04 -19.86 4.61
N ALA A 167 -20.69 -18.75 4.27
CA ALA A 167 -21.94 -18.32 4.89
C ALA A 167 -23.07 -19.32 4.65
N SER A 168 -23.22 -19.83 3.42
CA SER A 168 -24.26 -20.79 3.08
C SER A 168 -24.13 -22.12 3.81
N ARG A 169 -22.87 -22.50 4.20
CA ARG A 169 -22.60 -23.70 5.02
C ARG A 169 -22.61 -23.42 6.53
N GLY A 170 -22.83 -22.14 6.94
CA GLY A 170 -22.74 -21.74 8.35
C GLY A 170 -21.30 -21.73 8.90
N GLU A 171 -20.30 -21.77 8.04
CA GLU A 171 -18.88 -21.81 8.39
C GLU A 171 -18.19 -20.44 8.37
N LEU A 172 -18.92 -19.40 7.92
CA LEU A 172 -18.35 -18.06 7.86
C LEU A 172 -18.07 -17.53 9.25
N ARG A 173 -16.79 -17.34 9.53
CA ARG A 173 -16.31 -16.69 10.75
C ARG A 173 -15.81 -15.29 10.44
N PHE A 174 -16.20 -14.34 11.26
CA PHE A 174 -15.74 -12.97 11.23
C PHE A 174 -15.33 -12.53 12.63
N PRO A 175 -14.50 -11.50 12.76
CA PRO A 175 -14.13 -10.97 14.06
C PRO A 175 -15.38 -10.59 14.86
N LEU A 176 -15.55 -11.21 16.02
CA LEU A 176 -16.69 -10.93 16.89
C LEU A 176 -16.43 -9.63 17.67
N PRO A 177 -17.48 -8.83 17.93
CA PRO A 177 -17.35 -7.69 18.83
C PRO A 177 -16.96 -8.16 20.23
N VAL A 178 -16.43 -7.22 21.02
CA VAL A 178 -16.12 -7.46 22.43
C VAL A 178 -17.39 -7.91 23.17
N GLY A 179 -17.26 -8.89 24.05
CA GLY A 179 -18.37 -9.53 24.78
C GLY A 179 -18.86 -10.84 24.14
N TYR A 180 -18.34 -11.21 22.97
CA TYR A 180 -18.64 -12.49 22.31
C TYR A 180 -17.38 -13.22 21.90
N ILE A 181 -17.44 -14.56 21.97
CA ILE A 181 -16.41 -15.49 21.51
C ILE A 181 -17.04 -16.64 20.73
N TYR A 182 -16.23 -17.38 19.99
CA TYR A 182 -16.63 -18.69 19.45
C TYR A 182 -16.30 -19.77 20.47
N ASP A 183 -17.24 -20.69 20.70
CA ASP A 183 -16.99 -21.90 21.46
C ASP A 183 -16.21 -22.96 20.63
N SER A 184 -15.96 -24.13 21.22
CA SER A 184 -15.29 -25.25 20.54
C SER A 184 -16.04 -25.74 19.30
N ASP A 185 -17.35 -25.59 19.27
CA ASP A 185 -18.20 -25.99 18.14
C ASP A 185 -18.36 -24.88 17.09
N GLY A 186 -17.75 -23.72 17.35
CA GLY A 186 -17.80 -22.56 16.46
C GLY A 186 -19.09 -21.75 16.56
N ARG A 187 -19.88 -21.93 17.61
CA ARG A 187 -21.07 -21.13 17.89
C ARG A 187 -20.68 -19.86 18.63
N THR A 188 -21.36 -18.78 18.32
CA THR A 188 -21.17 -17.51 19.03
C THR A 188 -21.82 -17.59 20.41
N ILE A 189 -21.01 -17.42 21.45
CA ILE A 189 -21.44 -17.38 22.85
C ILE A 189 -20.97 -16.09 23.51
N MET A 190 -21.56 -15.72 24.62
CA MET A 190 -21.05 -14.62 25.44
C MET A 190 -19.66 -14.96 25.97
N ASP A 191 -18.79 -13.97 26.00
CA ASP A 191 -17.44 -14.12 26.59
C ASP A 191 -17.59 -14.51 28.07
N PRO A 192 -16.99 -15.62 28.52
CA PRO A 192 -17.10 -16.06 29.92
C PRO A 192 -16.39 -15.15 30.92
N ASN A 193 -15.58 -14.20 30.45
CA ASN A 193 -14.90 -13.24 31.29
C ASN A 193 -15.90 -12.23 31.88
N GLU A 194 -16.12 -12.30 33.19
CA GLU A 194 -17.07 -11.45 33.92
C GLU A 194 -16.71 -9.97 33.83
N GLU A 195 -15.42 -9.61 33.78
CA GLU A 195 -14.98 -8.21 33.64
C GLU A 195 -15.42 -7.62 32.30
N ILE A 196 -15.30 -8.40 31.23
CA ILE A 196 -15.74 -8.00 29.90
C ILE A 196 -17.26 -7.86 29.85
N GLN A 197 -17.99 -8.83 30.41
CA GLN A 197 -19.47 -8.76 30.48
C GLN A 197 -19.91 -7.54 31.29
N HIS A 198 -19.25 -7.25 32.41
CA HIS A 198 -19.58 -6.09 33.24
C HIS A 198 -19.31 -4.77 32.50
N ALA A 199 -18.19 -4.64 31.81
CA ALA A 199 -17.87 -3.45 31.03
C ALA A 199 -18.89 -3.22 29.91
N VAL A 200 -19.29 -4.26 29.17
CA VAL A 200 -20.33 -4.17 28.15
C VAL A 200 -21.68 -3.79 28.74
N ALA A 201 -22.09 -4.38 29.87
CA ALA A 201 -23.33 -4.05 30.55
C ALA A 201 -23.30 -2.58 31.04
N THR A 202 -22.20 -2.13 31.59
CA THR A 202 -22.01 -0.74 32.03
C THR A 202 -22.15 0.26 30.86
N LEU A 203 -21.56 -0.05 29.69
CA LEU A 203 -21.70 0.76 28.48
C LEU A 203 -23.18 0.90 28.07
N PHE A 204 -23.94 -0.18 28.00
CA PHE A 204 -25.36 -0.11 27.61
C PHE A 204 -26.22 0.56 28.67
N ASN A 205 -25.90 0.42 29.95
CA ASN A 205 -26.59 1.15 31.03
C ASN A 205 -26.30 2.65 30.97
N ALA A 206 -25.05 3.04 30.74
CA ALA A 206 -24.68 4.43 30.52
C ALA A 206 -25.43 5.02 29.32
N PHE A 207 -25.53 4.26 28.21
CA PHE A 207 -26.30 4.70 27.04
C PHE A 207 -27.78 4.91 27.34
N ARG A 208 -28.42 3.99 28.10
CA ARG A 208 -29.82 4.15 28.53
C ARG A 208 -30.05 5.41 29.36
N THR A 209 -29.07 5.78 30.18
CA THR A 209 -29.15 6.96 31.05
C THR A 209 -28.86 8.26 30.31
N THR A 210 -27.83 8.25 29.42
CA THR A 210 -27.38 9.47 28.74
C THR A 210 -28.05 9.70 27.39
N GLY A 211 -28.62 8.68 26.77
CA GLY A 211 -29.34 8.74 25.50
C GLY A 211 -28.46 8.98 24.27
N SER A 212 -27.11 9.02 24.40
CA SER A 212 -26.21 9.29 23.29
C SER A 212 -24.85 8.60 23.45
N ALA A 213 -24.19 8.29 22.31
CA ALA A 213 -22.85 7.73 22.33
C ALA A 213 -21.82 8.69 22.97
N TYR A 214 -21.95 9.99 22.72
CA TYR A 214 -21.10 11.00 23.36
C TYR A 214 -21.29 11.01 24.87
N GLY A 215 -22.53 10.90 25.36
CA GLY A 215 -22.83 10.78 26.79
C GLY A 215 -22.18 9.55 27.43
N VAL A 216 -22.07 8.42 26.68
CA VAL A 216 -21.35 7.23 27.15
C VAL A 216 -19.88 7.49 27.29
N VAL A 217 -19.24 8.09 26.28
CA VAL A 217 -17.80 8.43 26.31
C VAL A 217 -17.52 9.31 27.52
N ARG A 218 -18.31 10.35 27.71
CA ARG A 218 -18.20 11.26 28.87
C ARG A 218 -18.40 10.54 30.21
N TYR A 219 -19.40 9.68 30.31
CA TYR A 219 -19.66 8.88 31.50
C TYR A 219 -18.46 8.00 31.88
N PHE A 220 -17.83 7.33 30.89
CA PHE A 220 -16.66 6.50 31.10
C PHE A 220 -15.45 7.34 31.54
N ALA A 221 -15.21 8.49 30.90
CA ALA A 221 -14.14 9.41 31.25
C ALA A 221 -14.30 9.98 32.67
N GLU A 222 -15.49 10.48 33.04
CA GLU A 222 -15.80 11.04 34.35
C GLU A 222 -15.66 10.01 35.49
N ASN A 223 -15.88 8.73 35.20
CA ASN A 223 -15.77 7.65 36.18
C ASN A 223 -14.46 6.86 36.06
N SER A 224 -13.50 7.31 35.25
CA SER A 224 -12.21 6.63 35.01
C SER A 224 -12.38 5.13 34.68
N LEU A 225 -13.36 4.83 33.84
CA LEU A 225 -13.66 3.46 33.42
C LEU A 225 -12.95 3.15 32.11
N SER A 226 -12.27 2.00 32.07
CA SER A 226 -11.68 1.46 30.84
C SER A 226 -12.69 0.55 30.12
N PHE A 227 -12.57 0.46 28.79
CA PHE A 227 -13.38 -0.44 27.98
C PHE A 227 -12.49 -1.45 27.26
N PRO A 228 -12.86 -2.74 27.22
CA PRO A 228 -12.06 -3.74 26.54
C PRO A 228 -12.12 -3.57 25.03
N LYS A 229 -10.97 -3.63 24.38
CA LYS A 229 -10.80 -3.57 22.92
C LYS A 229 -10.08 -4.84 22.45
N ARG A 230 -10.57 -5.43 21.39
CA ARG A 230 -9.92 -6.58 20.78
C ARG A 230 -8.98 -6.08 19.69
N ALA A 231 -7.70 -6.39 19.81
CA ALA A 231 -6.73 -6.10 18.77
C ALA A 231 -6.94 -7.01 17.56
N TYR A 232 -6.86 -6.45 16.35
CA TYR A 232 -6.93 -7.18 15.09
C TYR A 232 -5.64 -7.00 14.32
N GLY A 233 -4.99 -8.14 14.01
CA GLY A 233 -3.74 -8.19 13.26
C GLY A 233 -2.48 -7.95 14.10
N GLY A 234 -1.34 -8.36 13.53
CA GLY A 234 -0.03 -8.24 14.16
C GLY A 234 0.18 -9.22 15.33
N ALA A 235 1.17 -8.91 16.17
CA ALA A 235 1.55 -9.77 17.32
C ALA A 235 0.50 -9.82 18.45
N TRP A 236 -0.48 -8.94 18.41
CA TRP A 236 -1.54 -8.81 19.42
C TRP A 236 -2.90 -9.32 18.94
N ASP A 237 -2.95 -9.97 17.78
CA ASP A 237 -4.20 -10.44 17.18
C ASP A 237 -5.03 -11.27 18.17
N GLY A 238 -6.29 -10.88 18.32
CA GLY A 238 -7.24 -11.50 19.23
C GLY A 238 -7.08 -11.19 20.72
N LYS A 239 -6.00 -10.50 21.14
CA LYS A 239 -5.80 -10.11 22.54
C LYS A 239 -6.71 -8.96 22.93
N ILE A 240 -7.19 -9.02 24.17
CA ILE A 240 -7.97 -7.92 24.76
C ILE A 240 -7.02 -6.94 25.44
N THR A 241 -7.13 -5.68 25.09
CA THR A 241 -6.50 -4.54 25.76
C THR A 241 -7.59 -3.68 26.40
N TRP A 242 -7.26 -3.00 27.50
CA TRP A 242 -8.19 -2.08 28.18
C TRP A 242 -7.74 -0.67 27.89
N GLU A 243 -8.64 0.13 27.34
CA GLU A 243 -8.36 1.53 26.97
C GLU A 243 -9.40 2.46 27.60
N GLU A 244 -8.96 3.64 28.02
CA GLU A 244 -9.86 4.72 28.40
C GLU A 244 -10.43 5.38 27.14
N PHE A 245 -11.67 5.87 27.20
CA PHE A 245 -12.21 6.67 26.12
C PHE A 245 -11.58 8.06 26.13
N GLU A 246 -10.89 8.41 25.04
CA GLU A 246 -10.38 9.76 24.83
C GLU A 246 -11.49 10.63 24.21
N GLU A 247 -11.70 11.82 24.77
CA GLU A 247 -12.52 12.86 24.12
C GLU A 247 -11.70 13.44 22.96
N ASN A 248 -12.02 13.07 21.72
CA ASN A 248 -11.51 13.68 20.49
C ASN A 248 -12.57 14.61 19.90
#